data_ff0173b38bd4406bd886c04090c7cfe3
#
_entry.id   ff0173b38bd4406bd886c04090c7cfe3
#
_cell.length_a   1.000
_cell.length_b   1.000
_cell.length_c   1.000
_cell.angle_alpha   90.00
_cell.angle_beta   90.00
_cell.angle_gamma   90.00
#
_symmetry.space_group_name_H-M   'P 1'
#
loop_
_entity.id
_entity.type
_entity.pdbx_description
1 polymer ?
#
loop_
_entity_poly.entity_id
_entity_poly.type
_entity_poly.pdbx_seq_one_letter_code
_entity_poly.pdbx_strand_id
1 'polypeptide(L)'
;MASIPTMHAMVLDAPGRALRLATLPRPVPGPGQVLLAVSACGVCRTDLHLVDGELPNPKLPVIPGHEIVGTVVERGPGVSEHQVGARIGVPWLGGTCGHCGYCASGRENLCAEARFTGYQLDGGYAEYALAEAHFCFALPDRYDDVEAAPLLCAGLIGYRAYRLVGAARTLGIYGFGAAAHLIAQVAVAQGRKVFAFTRRGDAASQAFALSVGAHWAGGSDEAPPEALEAALIFAPVGALVPAALAAVDRGGTVVCAGIHMSDVPSFPYRLLWGERCVRSVANLTRRDAQEFLALAASAQLAVHARRYPLAAANTALTDLRRGSIDGAAVLTIER
;
A
#
# COMPACT_ATOMS: atom_id res chain seq x y z
N MET A 1 1.26 -30.39 -31.72
CA MET A 1 1.35 -30.02 -30.26
C MET A 1 0.65 -28.67 -30.13
N ALA A 2 -0.35 -28.55 -29.25
CA ALA A 2 -0.96 -27.25 -28.97
C ALA A 2 0.12 -26.33 -28.37
N SER A 3 0.25 -25.10 -28.88
CA SER A 3 1.17 -24.12 -28.31
C SER A 3 0.75 -23.81 -26.87
N ILE A 4 1.70 -23.86 -25.93
CA ILE A 4 1.45 -23.45 -24.55
C ILE A 4 1.13 -21.95 -24.60
N PRO A 5 -0.01 -21.50 -24.03
CA PRO A 5 -0.35 -20.07 -23.98
C PRO A 5 0.76 -19.31 -23.24
N THR A 6 1.16 -18.17 -23.77
CA THR A 6 2.20 -17.32 -23.18
C THR A 6 1.64 -15.98 -22.71
N MET A 7 2.40 -15.25 -21.90
CA MET A 7 2.11 -13.91 -21.41
C MET A 7 3.36 -13.03 -21.41
N HIS A 8 3.19 -11.73 -21.49
CA HIS A 8 4.27 -10.77 -21.24
C HIS A 8 4.30 -10.39 -19.75
N ALA A 9 5.51 -10.25 -19.22
CA ALA A 9 5.75 -9.83 -17.84
C ALA A 9 7.06 -9.05 -17.72
N MET A 10 7.11 -8.13 -16.75
CA MET A 10 8.32 -7.48 -16.30
C MET A 10 8.94 -8.30 -15.16
N VAL A 11 10.17 -8.75 -15.33
CA VAL A 11 10.84 -9.70 -14.43
C VAL A 11 12.07 -9.06 -13.80
N LEU A 12 12.21 -9.22 -12.50
CA LEU A 12 13.44 -8.95 -11.75
C LEU A 12 14.26 -10.24 -11.66
N ASP A 13 15.39 -10.29 -12.35
CA ASP A 13 16.29 -11.45 -12.31
C ASP A 13 17.22 -11.43 -11.08
N ALA A 14 17.64 -10.25 -10.65
CA ALA A 14 18.48 -10.05 -9.47
C ALA A 14 18.31 -8.61 -8.91
N PRO A 15 18.48 -8.40 -7.60
CA PRO A 15 18.48 -7.07 -7.00
C PRO A 15 19.53 -6.15 -7.64
N GLY A 16 19.23 -4.85 -7.70
CA GLY A 16 20.08 -3.85 -8.35
C GLY A 16 20.06 -3.88 -9.88
N ARG A 17 19.21 -4.69 -10.49
CA ARG A 17 19.02 -4.76 -11.95
C ARG A 17 17.71 -4.13 -12.37
N ALA A 18 17.69 -3.54 -13.57
CA ALA A 18 16.45 -3.14 -14.21
C ALA A 18 15.54 -4.34 -14.49
N LEU A 19 14.23 -4.13 -14.42
CA LEU A 19 13.26 -5.15 -14.83
C LEU A 19 13.40 -5.44 -16.33
N ARG A 20 13.30 -6.70 -16.69
CA ARG A 20 13.34 -7.18 -18.07
C ARG A 20 11.95 -7.59 -18.54
N LEU A 21 11.53 -7.10 -19.71
CA LEU A 21 10.33 -7.62 -20.38
C LEU A 21 10.60 -9.04 -20.88
N ALA A 22 9.73 -9.98 -20.54
CA ALA A 22 9.86 -11.39 -20.89
C ALA A 22 8.54 -11.97 -21.39
N THR A 23 8.65 -12.95 -22.28
CA THR A 23 7.54 -13.82 -22.65
C THR A 23 7.67 -15.11 -21.82
N LEU A 24 6.66 -15.38 -21.00
CA LEU A 24 6.61 -16.51 -20.07
C LEU A 24 5.39 -17.40 -20.37
N PRO A 25 5.38 -18.67 -19.96
CA PRO A 25 4.17 -19.48 -19.98
C PRO A 25 3.07 -18.79 -19.14
N ARG A 26 1.83 -18.76 -19.65
CA ARG A 26 0.67 -18.35 -18.86
C ARG A 26 0.50 -19.33 -17.70
N PRO A 27 0.40 -18.86 -16.45
CA PRO A 27 0.27 -19.76 -15.31
C PRO A 27 -1.12 -20.42 -15.26
N VAL A 28 -1.19 -21.56 -14.57
CA VAL A 28 -2.40 -22.34 -14.37
C VAL A 28 -2.74 -22.34 -12.87
N PRO A 29 -3.98 -22.03 -12.45
CA PRO A 29 -4.33 -21.96 -11.05
C PRO A 29 -4.40 -23.34 -10.40
N GLY A 30 -3.69 -23.50 -9.30
CA GLY A 30 -3.77 -24.67 -8.41
C GLY A 30 -4.98 -24.62 -7.47
N PRO A 31 -5.11 -25.60 -6.56
CA PRO A 31 -6.17 -25.61 -5.56
C PRO A 31 -6.20 -24.34 -4.72
N GLY A 32 -7.37 -23.73 -4.55
CA GLY A 32 -7.55 -22.49 -3.79
C GLY A 32 -7.14 -21.20 -4.52
N GLN A 33 -6.63 -21.30 -5.74
CA GLN A 33 -6.13 -20.15 -6.49
C GLN A 33 -7.10 -19.71 -7.60
N VAL A 34 -7.01 -18.45 -7.96
CA VAL A 34 -7.61 -17.87 -9.15
C VAL A 34 -6.54 -17.37 -10.10
N LEU A 35 -6.81 -17.42 -11.41
CA LEU A 35 -6.03 -16.74 -12.42
C LEU A 35 -6.75 -15.46 -12.83
N LEU A 36 -6.05 -14.35 -12.73
CA LEU A 36 -6.52 -13.04 -13.17
C LEU A 36 -5.89 -12.67 -14.51
N ALA A 37 -6.72 -12.12 -15.36
CA ALA A 37 -6.28 -11.28 -16.45
C ALA A 37 -6.10 -9.87 -15.89
N VAL A 38 -4.85 -9.43 -15.76
CA VAL A 38 -4.50 -8.15 -15.12
C VAL A 38 -4.84 -7.00 -16.07
N SER A 39 -5.48 -5.97 -15.55
CA SER A 39 -5.79 -4.72 -16.26
C SER A 39 -4.96 -3.54 -15.76
N ALA A 40 -4.66 -3.51 -14.46
CA ALA A 40 -3.81 -2.49 -13.85
C ALA A 40 -3.02 -3.05 -12.67
N CYS A 41 -1.83 -2.49 -12.41
CA CYS A 41 -1.05 -2.79 -11.22
C CYS A 41 -0.33 -1.53 -10.74
N GLY A 42 -0.54 -1.16 -9.49
CA GLY A 42 0.15 -0.01 -8.88
C GLY A 42 1.64 -0.27 -8.72
N VAL A 43 2.39 0.84 -8.70
CA VAL A 43 3.85 0.87 -8.48
C VAL A 43 4.12 1.61 -7.19
N CYS A 44 4.68 0.93 -6.22
CA CYS A 44 4.86 1.47 -4.89
C CYS A 44 6.32 1.45 -4.43
N ARG A 45 6.61 2.05 -3.28
CA ARG A 45 7.97 2.06 -2.72
C ARG A 45 8.48 0.67 -2.36
N THR A 46 7.59 -0.27 -2.06
CA THR A 46 7.98 -1.65 -1.80
C THR A 46 8.62 -2.31 -3.03
N ASP A 47 8.15 -1.95 -4.24
CA ASP A 47 8.77 -2.44 -5.47
C ASP A 47 10.18 -1.84 -5.67
N LEU A 48 10.41 -0.59 -5.24
CA LEU A 48 11.76 -0.01 -5.19
C LEU A 48 12.65 -0.75 -4.20
N HIS A 49 12.17 -1.00 -2.98
CA HIS A 49 12.92 -1.75 -1.96
C HIS A 49 13.29 -3.16 -2.45
N LEU A 50 12.39 -3.81 -3.20
CA LEU A 50 12.65 -5.10 -3.83
C LEU A 50 13.75 -5.00 -4.90
N VAL A 51 13.62 -4.04 -5.84
CA VAL A 51 14.58 -3.84 -6.93
C VAL A 51 15.94 -3.43 -6.40
N ASP A 52 15.99 -2.60 -5.35
CA ASP A 52 17.24 -2.12 -4.74
C ASP A 52 17.90 -3.17 -3.81
N GLY A 53 17.20 -4.29 -3.53
CA GLY A 53 17.75 -5.39 -2.71
C GLY A 53 17.69 -5.13 -1.20
N GLU A 54 16.82 -4.24 -0.77
CA GLU A 54 16.63 -3.89 0.65
C GLU A 54 15.71 -4.85 1.39
N LEU A 55 15.00 -5.72 0.66
CA LEU A 55 14.14 -6.76 1.24
C LEU A 55 14.87 -8.11 1.26
N PRO A 56 14.90 -8.83 2.41
CA PRO A 56 15.62 -10.08 2.54
C PRO A 56 14.88 -11.25 1.85
N ASN A 57 15.64 -12.14 1.22
CA ASN A 57 15.14 -13.42 0.68
C ASN A 57 13.97 -13.31 -0.32
N PRO A 58 14.02 -12.47 -1.36
CA PRO A 58 13.00 -12.47 -2.40
C PRO A 58 13.04 -13.80 -3.19
N LYS A 59 11.91 -14.20 -3.74
CA LYS A 59 11.90 -15.17 -4.83
C LYS A 59 12.62 -14.55 -6.02
N LEU A 60 13.57 -15.23 -6.64
CA LEU A 60 14.24 -14.77 -7.86
C LEU A 60 14.38 -15.92 -8.87
N PRO A 61 14.10 -15.67 -10.16
CA PRO A 61 13.48 -14.45 -10.69
C PRO A 61 12.05 -14.25 -10.16
N VAL A 62 11.58 -12.99 -10.09
CA VAL A 62 10.24 -12.67 -9.64
C VAL A 62 9.58 -11.63 -10.56
N ILE A 63 8.28 -11.72 -10.72
CA ILE A 63 7.45 -10.67 -11.31
C ILE A 63 7.01 -9.76 -10.16
N PRO A 64 7.41 -8.46 -10.10
CA PRO A 64 6.98 -7.53 -9.06
C PRO A 64 5.49 -7.14 -9.19
N GLY A 65 5.05 -6.23 -8.30
CA GLY A 65 3.71 -5.62 -8.33
C GLY A 65 2.72 -6.33 -7.42
N HIS A 66 2.12 -5.58 -6.52
CA HIS A 66 1.23 -6.09 -5.47
C HIS A 66 -0.02 -5.23 -5.25
N GLU A 67 -0.34 -4.38 -6.21
CA GLU A 67 -1.58 -3.59 -6.25
C GLU A 67 -2.34 -4.02 -7.51
N ILE A 68 -2.73 -5.30 -7.59
CA ILE A 68 -3.23 -5.91 -8.82
C ILE A 68 -4.74 -5.70 -8.92
N VAL A 69 -5.17 -5.13 -10.04
CA VAL A 69 -6.57 -5.12 -10.46
C VAL A 69 -6.71 -5.99 -11.69
N GLY A 70 -7.68 -6.89 -11.68
CA GLY A 70 -7.91 -7.77 -12.83
C GLY A 70 -9.26 -8.46 -12.78
N THR A 71 -9.51 -9.21 -13.84
CA THR A 71 -10.71 -10.02 -14.00
C THR A 71 -10.36 -11.49 -13.85
N VAL A 72 -11.12 -12.24 -13.06
CA VAL A 72 -10.96 -13.70 -12.93
C VAL A 72 -11.27 -14.36 -14.26
N VAL A 73 -10.30 -15.08 -14.82
CA VAL A 73 -10.45 -15.81 -16.09
C VAL A 73 -10.48 -17.32 -15.91
N GLU A 74 -9.93 -17.82 -14.79
CA GLU A 74 -9.91 -19.24 -14.46
C GLU A 74 -9.86 -19.43 -12.95
N ARG A 75 -10.47 -20.52 -12.45
CA ARG A 75 -10.47 -20.89 -11.04
C ARG A 75 -9.84 -22.26 -10.86
N GLY A 76 -8.96 -22.36 -9.92
CA GLY A 76 -8.43 -23.64 -9.47
C GLY A 76 -9.47 -24.46 -8.68
N PRO A 77 -9.17 -25.74 -8.44
CA PRO A 77 -10.03 -26.61 -7.65
C PRO A 77 -10.36 -26.03 -6.26
N GLY A 78 -11.61 -26.16 -5.83
CA GLY A 78 -12.07 -25.74 -4.50
C GLY A 78 -12.40 -24.25 -4.34
N VAL A 79 -12.21 -23.41 -5.37
CA VAL A 79 -12.58 -21.99 -5.33
C VAL A 79 -14.05 -21.77 -5.61
N SER A 80 -14.77 -21.15 -4.69
CA SER A 80 -16.18 -20.77 -4.80
C SER A 80 -16.43 -19.26 -4.70
N GLU A 81 -15.51 -18.50 -4.09
CA GLU A 81 -15.71 -17.09 -3.70
C GLU A 81 -15.77 -16.11 -4.88
N HIS A 82 -14.98 -16.38 -5.93
CA HIS A 82 -14.86 -15.48 -7.06
C HIS A 82 -15.30 -16.18 -8.34
N GLN A 83 -16.32 -15.66 -9.01
CA GLN A 83 -16.78 -16.19 -10.28
C GLN A 83 -15.86 -15.74 -11.43
N VAL A 84 -15.78 -16.56 -12.50
CA VAL A 84 -15.15 -16.14 -13.77
C VAL A 84 -15.90 -14.90 -14.27
N GLY A 85 -15.14 -13.88 -14.68
CA GLY A 85 -15.66 -12.55 -15.04
C GLY A 85 -15.72 -11.56 -13.87
N ALA A 86 -15.52 -11.99 -12.61
CA ALA A 86 -15.48 -11.07 -11.47
C ALA A 86 -14.25 -10.16 -11.52
N ARG A 87 -14.47 -8.87 -11.29
CA ARG A 87 -13.41 -7.86 -11.12
C ARG A 87 -12.95 -7.84 -9.67
N ILE A 88 -11.67 -8.13 -9.44
CA ILE A 88 -11.10 -8.24 -8.10
C ILE A 88 -9.73 -7.57 -7.98
N GLY A 89 -9.34 -7.29 -6.74
CA GLY A 89 -8.03 -6.76 -6.37
C GLY A 89 -7.21 -7.73 -5.53
N VAL A 90 -5.89 -7.74 -5.73
CA VAL A 90 -4.93 -8.53 -4.96
C VAL A 90 -3.90 -7.61 -4.32
N PRO A 91 -3.80 -7.59 -2.97
CA PRO A 91 -2.86 -6.76 -2.24
C PRO A 91 -1.51 -7.46 -1.98
N TRP A 92 -0.67 -6.78 -1.17
CA TRP A 92 0.63 -7.27 -0.74
C TRP A 92 0.57 -8.62 0.00
N LEU A 93 -0.32 -8.77 1.00
CA LEU A 93 -0.46 -10.05 1.70
C LEU A 93 -1.17 -11.06 0.80
N GLY A 94 -0.40 -11.99 0.22
CA GLY A 94 -0.88 -12.97 -0.73
C GLY A 94 -1.14 -14.37 -0.16
N GLY A 95 -0.71 -14.65 1.07
CA GLY A 95 -0.94 -15.96 1.70
C GLY A 95 -0.39 -16.03 3.12
N THR A 96 -0.97 -16.92 3.93
CA THR A 96 -0.53 -17.22 5.31
C THR A 96 -0.75 -18.70 5.64
N CYS A 97 -0.22 -19.21 6.77
CA CYS A 97 -0.42 -20.60 7.14
C CYS A 97 -1.88 -20.95 7.54
N GLY A 98 -2.70 -19.96 7.93
CA GLY A 98 -4.10 -20.13 8.29
C GLY A 98 -4.38 -20.71 9.70
N HIS A 99 -3.39 -21.28 10.38
CA HIS A 99 -3.60 -22.03 11.64
C HIS A 99 -2.80 -21.55 12.84
N CYS A 100 -1.78 -20.71 12.68
CA CYS A 100 -1.01 -20.17 13.81
C CYS A 100 -1.87 -19.22 14.67
N GLY A 101 -1.39 -18.90 15.88
CA GLY A 101 -2.11 -18.03 16.81
C GLY A 101 -2.43 -16.64 16.23
N TYR A 102 -1.59 -16.14 15.35
CA TYR A 102 -1.86 -14.88 14.64
C TYR A 102 -3.00 -15.03 13.64
N CYS A 103 -2.99 -16.08 12.82
CA CYS A 103 -4.05 -16.35 11.85
C CYS A 103 -5.40 -16.59 12.56
N ALA A 104 -5.40 -17.43 13.60
CA ALA A 104 -6.60 -17.75 14.37
C ALA A 104 -7.20 -16.53 15.10
N SER A 105 -6.38 -15.51 15.42
CA SER A 105 -6.83 -14.29 16.10
C SER A 105 -7.10 -13.10 15.17
N GLY A 106 -7.13 -13.31 13.83
CA GLY A 106 -7.35 -12.22 12.85
C GLY A 106 -6.21 -11.22 12.77
N ARG A 107 -4.99 -11.66 13.11
CA ARG A 107 -3.74 -10.91 12.98
C ARG A 107 -2.79 -11.60 12.01
N GLU A 108 -3.33 -12.14 10.95
CA GLU A 108 -2.62 -12.95 9.93
C GLU A 108 -1.48 -12.18 9.24
N ASN A 109 -1.50 -10.86 9.29
CA ASN A 109 -0.40 -10.00 8.86
C ASN A 109 0.91 -10.22 9.66
N LEU A 110 0.82 -10.84 10.83
CA LEU A 110 1.96 -11.18 11.70
C LEU A 110 2.33 -12.68 11.62
N CYS A 111 1.74 -13.43 10.70
CA CYS A 111 2.07 -14.83 10.47
C CYS A 111 3.54 -14.97 10.04
N ALA A 112 4.29 -15.87 10.69
CA ALA A 112 5.68 -16.13 10.33
C ALA A 112 5.85 -16.77 8.94
N GLU A 113 4.79 -17.43 8.44
CA GLU A 113 4.74 -18.03 7.11
C GLU A 113 3.95 -17.18 6.10
N ALA A 114 3.83 -15.86 6.37
CA ALA A 114 3.19 -14.96 5.42
C ALA A 114 4.00 -14.91 4.11
N ARG A 115 3.29 -14.96 2.98
CA ARG A 115 3.84 -14.82 1.64
C ARG A 115 3.27 -13.58 0.98
N PHE A 116 4.11 -12.85 0.28
CA PHE A 116 3.77 -11.55 -0.25
C PHE A 116 3.80 -11.53 -1.77
N THR A 117 2.77 -10.95 -2.37
CA THR A 117 2.58 -10.77 -3.81
C THR A 117 3.67 -9.85 -4.37
N GLY A 118 4.27 -10.22 -5.49
CA GLY A 118 5.37 -9.47 -6.10
C GLY A 118 6.71 -9.59 -5.37
N TYR A 119 6.83 -10.54 -4.43
CA TYR A 119 8.02 -10.73 -3.59
C TYR A 119 8.38 -12.21 -3.41
N GLN A 120 7.63 -13.00 -2.60
CA GLN A 120 7.75 -14.47 -2.56
C GLN A 120 6.79 -15.16 -3.55
N LEU A 121 5.75 -14.46 -3.98
CA LEU A 121 4.84 -14.87 -5.04
C LEU A 121 5.02 -13.94 -6.24
N ASP A 122 4.80 -14.42 -7.45
CA ASP A 122 4.78 -13.56 -8.63
C ASP A 122 3.62 -12.57 -8.53
N GLY A 123 3.88 -11.34 -8.97
CA GLY A 123 2.98 -10.21 -8.88
C GLY A 123 2.29 -9.84 -10.19
N GLY A 124 1.81 -8.60 -10.25
CA GLY A 124 0.95 -8.09 -11.30
C GLY A 124 1.62 -7.27 -12.39
N TYR A 125 2.95 -7.20 -12.44
CA TYR A 125 3.63 -6.59 -13.59
C TYR A 125 3.64 -7.58 -14.78
N ALA A 126 2.47 -8.10 -15.11
CA ALA A 126 2.25 -9.12 -16.12
C ALA A 126 0.83 -9.07 -16.69
N GLU A 127 0.60 -9.72 -17.82
CA GLU A 127 -0.74 -9.86 -18.40
C GLU A 127 -1.65 -10.77 -17.57
N TYR A 128 -1.07 -11.72 -16.83
CA TYR A 128 -1.80 -12.64 -15.96
C TYR A 128 -1.08 -12.80 -14.62
N ALA A 129 -1.85 -12.96 -13.55
CA ALA A 129 -1.36 -13.23 -12.21
C ALA A 129 -2.17 -14.33 -11.51
N LEU A 130 -1.48 -15.18 -10.72
CA LEU A 130 -2.11 -16.11 -9.78
C LEU A 130 -2.30 -15.44 -8.44
N ALA A 131 -3.42 -15.72 -7.78
CA ALA A 131 -3.66 -15.28 -6.42
C ALA A 131 -4.42 -16.35 -5.61
N GLU A 132 -4.14 -16.44 -4.30
CA GLU A 132 -4.95 -17.21 -3.36
C GLU A 132 -6.33 -16.53 -3.24
N ALA A 133 -7.40 -17.24 -3.51
CA ALA A 133 -8.76 -16.69 -3.57
C ALA A 133 -9.16 -15.95 -2.28
N HIS A 134 -8.75 -16.47 -1.09
CA HIS A 134 -9.01 -15.84 0.20
C HIS A 134 -8.29 -14.51 0.45
N PHE A 135 -7.32 -14.14 -0.39
CA PHE A 135 -6.59 -12.88 -0.36
C PHE A 135 -6.95 -11.97 -1.55
N CYS A 136 -8.06 -12.27 -2.22
CA CYS A 136 -8.63 -11.44 -3.28
C CYS A 136 -9.87 -10.72 -2.76
N PHE A 137 -10.09 -9.49 -3.24
CA PHE A 137 -11.17 -8.64 -2.75
C PHE A 137 -11.97 -8.06 -3.90
N ALA A 138 -13.31 -8.04 -3.78
CA ALA A 138 -14.16 -7.30 -4.69
C ALA A 138 -13.84 -5.80 -4.62
N LEU A 139 -13.75 -5.16 -5.77
CA LEU A 139 -13.45 -3.73 -5.87
C LEU A 139 -14.73 -2.91 -6.05
N PRO A 140 -14.79 -1.70 -5.48
CA PRO A 140 -15.93 -0.81 -5.71
C PRO A 140 -16.03 -0.40 -7.19
N ASP A 141 -17.23 -0.49 -7.78
CA ASP A 141 -17.47 -0.22 -9.20
C ASP A 141 -17.21 1.24 -9.61
N ARG A 142 -17.23 2.17 -8.65
CA ARG A 142 -17.03 3.59 -8.89
C ARG A 142 -15.61 3.97 -9.33
N TYR A 143 -14.61 3.15 -9.01
CA TYR A 143 -13.21 3.37 -9.39
C TYR A 143 -12.89 2.59 -10.65
N ASP A 144 -12.27 3.24 -11.64
CA ASP A 144 -11.69 2.51 -12.75
C ASP A 144 -10.50 1.64 -12.26
N ASP A 145 -9.91 0.83 -13.14
CA ASP A 145 -8.86 -0.10 -12.73
C ASP A 145 -7.59 0.61 -12.26
N VAL A 146 -7.32 1.79 -12.79
CA VAL A 146 -6.16 2.60 -12.42
C VAL A 146 -6.38 3.30 -11.07
N GLU A 147 -7.58 3.78 -10.82
CA GLU A 147 -7.95 4.37 -9.53
C GLU A 147 -8.06 3.31 -8.42
N ALA A 148 -8.47 2.09 -8.76
CA ALA A 148 -8.62 1.00 -7.79
C ALA A 148 -7.26 0.43 -7.32
N ALA A 149 -6.24 0.42 -8.18
CA ALA A 149 -4.95 -0.19 -7.85
C ALA A 149 -4.29 0.40 -6.58
N PRO A 150 -4.15 1.73 -6.40
CA PRO A 150 -3.55 2.30 -5.19
C PRO A 150 -4.34 2.02 -3.90
N LEU A 151 -5.63 1.71 -4.00
CA LEU A 151 -6.43 1.33 -2.84
C LEU A 151 -5.90 0.05 -2.19
N LEU A 152 -5.27 -0.85 -2.97
CA LEU A 152 -4.83 -2.18 -2.54
C LEU A 152 -3.52 -2.21 -1.75
N CYS A 153 -2.75 -1.12 -1.74
CA CYS A 153 -1.56 -1.00 -0.89
C CYS A 153 -1.60 0.29 -0.08
N ALA A 154 -1.47 1.44 -0.72
CA ALA A 154 -1.47 2.74 -0.06
C ALA A 154 -2.75 2.95 0.78
N GLY A 155 -3.91 2.58 0.24
CA GLY A 155 -5.17 2.62 0.95
C GLY A 155 -5.22 1.67 2.15
N LEU A 156 -4.85 0.42 1.95
CA LEU A 156 -4.95 -0.62 2.99
C LEU A 156 -3.99 -0.40 4.14
N ILE A 157 -2.71 -0.12 3.86
CA ILE A 157 -1.73 0.16 4.93
C ILE A 157 -2.06 1.47 5.66
N GLY A 158 -2.52 2.47 4.90
CA GLY A 158 -2.99 3.72 5.46
C GLY A 158 -4.17 3.54 6.40
N TYR A 159 -5.18 2.76 5.98
CA TYR A 159 -6.35 2.46 6.78
C TYR A 159 -6.00 1.67 8.04
N ARG A 160 -5.12 0.68 7.94
CA ARG A 160 -4.64 -0.05 9.11
C ARG A 160 -3.94 0.88 10.12
N ALA A 161 -3.07 1.78 9.63
CA ALA A 161 -2.44 2.78 10.48
C ALA A 161 -3.48 3.71 11.13
N TYR A 162 -4.46 4.16 10.35
CA TYR A 162 -5.56 5.00 10.80
C TYR A 162 -6.43 4.34 11.89
N ARG A 163 -6.72 3.05 11.77
CA ARG A 163 -7.43 2.31 12.84
C ARG A 163 -6.67 2.29 14.16
N LEU A 164 -5.34 2.32 14.13
CA LEU A 164 -4.51 2.28 15.33
C LEU A 164 -4.49 3.59 16.13
N VAL A 165 -4.97 4.70 15.55
CA VAL A 165 -5.10 5.98 16.27
C VAL A 165 -6.45 6.11 16.99
N GLY A 166 -7.33 5.11 16.89
CA GLY A 166 -8.60 5.07 17.62
C GLY A 166 -9.52 6.25 17.29
N ALA A 167 -10.07 6.87 18.35
CA ALA A 167 -11.06 7.94 18.24
C ALA A 167 -10.45 9.36 18.15
N ALA A 168 -9.14 9.49 17.93
CA ALA A 168 -8.45 10.78 17.82
C ALA A 168 -9.13 11.71 16.80
N ARG A 169 -9.45 12.94 17.19
CA ARG A 169 -10.14 13.93 16.36
C ARG A 169 -9.20 14.86 15.62
N THR A 170 -7.99 15.08 16.15
CA THR A 170 -6.93 15.89 15.55
C THR A 170 -5.76 14.99 15.17
N LEU A 171 -5.49 14.88 13.89
CA LEU A 171 -4.51 13.96 13.33
C LEU A 171 -3.38 14.69 12.61
N GLY A 172 -2.13 14.43 13.01
CA GLY A 172 -0.96 14.77 12.22
C GLY A 172 -0.66 13.69 11.19
N ILE A 173 -0.35 14.06 9.97
CA ILE A 173 0.10 13.14 8.92
C ILE A 173 1.46 13.60 8.41
N TYR A 174 2.52 12.86 8.72
CA TYR A 174 3.91 13.14 8.37
C TYR A 174 4.32 12.41 7.10
N GLY A 175 4.61 13.17 6.04
CA GLY A 175 4.83 12.68 4.68
C GLY A 175 3.52 12.54 3.92
N PHE A 176 3.35 13.35 2.87
CA PHE A 176 2.09 13.46 2.14
C PHE A 176 2.19 12.88 0.72
N GLY A 177 2.13 11.55 0.62
CA GLY A 177 2.17 10.77 -0.63
C GLY A 177 0.91 9.92 -0.81
N ALA A 178 1.04 8.79 -1.53
CA ALA A 178 -0.09 7.92 -1.91
C ALA A 178 -0.97 7.45 -0.74
N ALA A 179 -0.41 7.02 0.40
CA ALA A 179 -1.21 6.61 1.54
C ALA A 179 -1.84 7.81 2.27
N ALA A 180 -1.08 8.90 2.42
CA ALA A 180 -1.52 10.07 3.16
C ALA A 180 -2.73 10.74 2.51
N HIS A 181 -2.72 10.93 1.17
CA HIS A 181 -3.83 11.61 0.49
C HIS A 181 -5.16 10.83 0.58
N LEU A 182 -5.10 9.49 0.56
CA LEU A 182 -6.30 8.65 0.73
C LEU A 182 -6.82 8.72 2.17
N ILE A 183 -5.93 8.62 3.15
CA ILE A 183 -6.33 8.59 4.56
C ILE A 183 -6.71 9.95 5.09
N ALA A 184 -6.13 11.04 4.58
CA ALA A 184 -6.59 12.39 4.88
C ALA A 184 -8.06 12.58 4.49
N GLN A 185 -8.46 12.15 3.30
CA GLN A 185 -9.84 12.20 2.83
C GLN A 185 -10.78 11.35 3.71
N VAL A 186 -10.35 10.13 4.08
CA VAL A 186 -11.10 9.27 5.03
C VAL A 186 -11.30 9.98 6.36
N ALA A 187 -10.25 10.56 6.92
CA ALA A 187 -10.30 11.26 8.21
C ALA A 187 -11.23 12.49 8.15
N VAL A 188 -11.11 13.30 7.10
CA VAL A 188 -11.95 14.48 6.87
C VAL A 188 -13.42 14.09 6.69
N ALA A 189 -13.71 13.05 5.89
CA ALA A 189 -15.07 12.54 5.69
C ALA A 189 -15.70 12.04 7.00
N GLN A 190 -14.89 11.61 7.98
CA GLN A 190 -15.32 11.23 9.32
C GLN A 190 -15.32 12.39 10.34
N GLY A 191 -15.16 13.63 9.86
CA GLY A 191 -15.21 14.83 10.69
C GLY A 191 -13.97 15.08 11.55
N ARG A 192 -12.82 14.44 11.21
CA ARG A 192 -11.54 14.66 11.91
C ARG A 192 -10.78 15.82 11.27
N LYS A 193 -10.05 16.56 12.08
CA LYS A 193 -9.12 17.58 11.59
C LYS A 193 -7.79 16.94 11.21
N VAL A 194 -7.30 17.23 10.02
CA VAL A 194 -6.05 16.72 9.48
C VAL A 194 -5.02 17.84 9.35
N PHE A 195 -3.84 17.62 9.92
CA PHE A 195 -2.67 18.49 9.85
C PHE A 195 -1.56 17.78 9.07
N ALA A 196 -1.22 18.29 7.89
CA ALA A 196 -0.26 17.68 6.99
C ALA A 196 1.14 18.24 7.20
N PHE A 197 2.10 17.35 7.45
CA PHE A 197 3.52 17.69 7.64
C PHE A 197 4.33 17.17 6.46
N THR A 198 4.97 18.08 5.74
CA THR A 198 5.77 17.78 4.55
C THR A 198 7.24 18.12 4.78
N ARG A 199 8.09 17.97 3.77
CA ARG A 199 9.42 18.53 3.81
C ARG A 199 9.32 20.05 3.92
N ARG A 200 10.29 20.65 4.61
CA ARG A 200 10.39 22.11 4.68
C ARG A 200 10.43 22.73 3.28
N GLY A 201 9.55 23.71 3.03
CA GLY A 201 9.49 24.40 1.75
C GLY A 201 8.86 23.63 0.59
N ASP A 202 8.28 22.43 0.83
CA ASP A 202 7.57 21.64 -0.17
C ASP A 202 6.15 22.20 -0.39
N ALA A 203 6.06 23.36 -1.03
CA ALA A 203 4.81 24.05 -1.29
C ALA A 203 3.82 23.21 -2.14
N ALA A 204 4.34 22.37 -3.04
CA ALA A 204 3.51 21.51 -3.89
C ALA A 204 2.76 20.47 -3.07
N SER A 205 3.48 19.70 -2.22
CA SER A 205 2.85 18.72 -1.33
C SER A 205 1.91 19.36 -0.30
N GLN A 206 2.21 20.59 0.18
CA GLN A 206 1.34 21.34 1.08
C GLN A 206 0.05 21.75 0.38
N ALA A 207 0.14 22.31 -0.83
CA ALA A 207 -1.03 22.67 -1.63
C ALA A 207 -1.90 21.44 -1.95
N PHE A 208 -1.27 20.31 -2.29
CA PHE A 208 -1.96 19.04 -2.52
C PHE A 208 -2.69 18.56 -1.25
N ALA A 209 -2.06 18.64 -0.08
CA ALA A 209 -2.69 18.26 1.18
C ALA A 209 -3.95 19.11 1.47
N LEU A 210 -3.86 20.42 1.28
CA LEU A 210 -5.00 21.32 1.45
C LEU A 210 -6.11 21.02 0.44
N SER A 211 -5.77 20.71 -0.81
CA SER A 211 -6.76 20.40 -1.86
C SER A 211 -7.58 19.14 -1.58
N VAL A 212 -7.06 18.20 -0.80
CA VAL A 212 -7.77 16.98 -0.38
C VAL A 212 -8.39 17.10 1.02
N GLY A 213 -8.48 18.33 1.56
CA GLY A 213 -9.24 18.64 2.76
C GLY A 213 -8.45 18.73 4.07
N ALA A 214 -7.11 18.73 4.03
CA ALA A 214 -6.34 19.01 5.24
C ALA A 214 -6.66 20.42 5.77
N HIS A 215 -6.77 20.57 7.08
CA HIS A 215 -7.05 21.85 7.75
C HIS A 215 -5.84 22.76 7.78
N TRP A 216 -4.65 22.18 7.74
CA TRP A 216 -3.37 22.89 7.75
C TRP A 216 -2.31 22.03 7.07
N ALA A 217 -1.34 22.68 6.44
CA ALA A 217 -0.16 22.03 5.89
C ALA A 217 1.07 22.90 6.11
N GLY A 218 2.18 22.27 6.57
CA GLY A 218 3.44 22.96 6.84
C GLY A 218 4.64 22.02 6.84
N GLY A 219 5.81 22.53 7.19
CA GLY A 219 7.03 21.75 7.34
C GLY A 219 6.97 20.83 8.56
N SER A 220 7.63 19.68 8.50
CA SER A 220 7.71 18.73 9.61
C SER A 220 8.52 19.27 10.83
N ASP A 221 9.16 20.40 10.68
CA ASP A 221 9.87 21.17 11.71
C ASP A 221 9.02 22.32 12.27
N GLU A 222 7.81 22.53 11.76
CA GLU A 222 6.87 23.53 12.25
C GLU A 222 5.94 22.97 13.31
N ALA A 223 5.50 23.80 14.24
CA ALA A 223 4.49 23.41 15.21
C ALA A 223 3.11 23.45 14.58
N PRO A 224 2.24 22.44 14.83
CA PRO A 224 0.86 22.53 14.39
C PRO A 224 0.11 23.65 15.12
N PRO A 225 -0.95 24.23 14.52
CA PRO A 225 -1.76 25.30 15.16
C PRO A 225 -2.43 24.89 16.48
N GLU A 226 -2.66 23.60 16.67
CA GLU A 226 -3.22 23.02 17.91
C GLU A 226 -2.56 21.67 18.21
N ALA A 227 -2.65 21.21 19.46
CA ALA A 227 -2.11 19.92 19.87
C ALA A 227 -2.83 18.77 19.13
N LEU A 228 -2.05 17.76 18.73
CA LEU A 228 -2.57 16.58 18.03
C LEU A 228 -2.98 15.50 19.03
N GLU A 229 -4.08 14.82 18.79
CA GLU A 229 -4.46 13.63 19.57
C GLU A 229 -3.72 12.37 19.05
N ALA A 230 -3.34 12.35 17.77
CA ALA A 230 -2.51 11.29 17.21
C ALA A 230 -1.71 11.75 15.99
N ALA A 231 -0.69 10.96 15.61
CA ALA A 231 0.09 11.20 14.42
C ALA A 231 0.33 9.90 13.64
N LEU A 232 0.27 9.99 12.29
CA LEU A 232 0.61 8.95 11.33
C LEU A 232 1.89 9.34 10.61
N ILE A 233 2.90 8.48 10.60
CA ILE A 233 4.16 8.72 9.90
C ILE A 233 4.24 7.79 8.71
N PHE A 234 4.06 8.33 7.50
CA PHE A 234 4.20 7.61 6.23
C PHE A 234 5.58 7.82 5.58
N ALA A 235 6.28 8.90 5.94
CA ALA A 235 7.64 9.13 5.48
C ALA A 235 8.62 8.17 6.16
N PRO A 236 9.60 7.58 5.44
CA PRO A 236 10.52 6.59 5.98
C PRO A 236 11.68 7.24 6.76
N VAL A 237 11.38 8.16 7.67
CA VAL A 237 12.35 8.99 8.39
C VAL A 237 12.17 8.86 9.90
N GLY A 238 13.06 8.14 10.56
CA GLY A 238 13.00 7.88 12.02
C GLY A 238 13.02 9.13 12.88
N ALA A 239 13.70 10.21 12.44
CA ALA A 239 13.71 11.49 13.13
C ALA A 239 12.32 12.15 13.27
N LEU A 240 11.33 11.74 12.48
CA LEU A 240 9.96 12.22 12.62
C LEU A 240 9.26 11.65 13.86
N VAL A 241 9.72 10.55 14.43
CA VAL A 241 9.11 9.96 15.63
C VAL A 241 9.21 10.92 16.84
N PRO A 242 10.37 11.44 17.25
CA PRO A 242 10.42 12.43 18.33
C PRO A 242 9.72 13.75 17.96
N ALA A 243 9.72 14.17 16.69
CA ALA A 243 8.99 15.35 16.24
C ALA A 243 7.46 15.18 16.42
N ALA A 244 6.93 14.04 15.98
CA ALA A 244 5.52 13.70 16.16
C ALA A 244 5.14 13.56 17.65
N LEU A 245 6.00 12.94 18.48
CA LEU A 245 5.80 12.85 19.94
C LEU A 245 5.76 14.23 20.61
N ALA A 246 6.52 15.20 20.10
CA ALA A 246 6.46 16.57 20.62
C ALA A 246 5.18 17.30 20.25
N ALA A 247 4.56 16.94 19.12
CA ALA A 247 3.33 17.56 18.61
C ALA A 247 2.04 16.91 19.15
N VAL A 248 2.09 15.64 19.60
CA VAL A 248 0.91 14.98 20.18
C VAL A 248 0.76 15.33 21.66
N ASP A 249 -0.49 15.46 22.09
CA ASP A 249 -0.83 15.70 23.49
C ASP A 249 -0.63 14.44 24.36
N ARG A 250 -0.87 14.55 25.65
CA ARG A 250 -0.85 13.42 26.60
C ARG A 250 -1.88 12.38 26.21
N GLY A 251 -1.54 11.11 26.35
CA GLY A 251 -2.35 9.99 25.87
C GLY A 251 -2.33 9.80 24.36
N GLY A 252 -1.64 10.67 23.61
CA GLY A 252 -1.60 10.63 22.15
C GLY A 252 -0.79 9.44 21.61
N THR A 253 -1.14 9.01 20.40
CA THR A 253 -0.52 7.86 19.73
C THR A 253 0.19 8.30 18.46
N VAL A 254 1.46 7.89 18.32
CA VAL A 254 2.25 8.01 17.08
C VAL A 254 2.33 6.64 16.41
N VAL A 255 1.87 6.53 15.16
CA VAL A 255 1.87 5.30 14.39
C VAL A 255 2.85 5.42 13.22
N CYS A 256 3.89 4.57 13.21
CA CYS A 256 4.86 4.46 12.11
C CYS A 256 4.35 3.47 11.07
N ALA A 257 4.12 3.93 9.84
CA ALA A 257 3.54 3.14 8.76
C ALA A 257 4.50 2.93 7.55
N GLY A 258 5.74 3.40 7.64
CA GLY A 258 6.77 3.10 6.65
C GLY A 258 7.26 1.65 6.79
N ILE A 259 7.35 0.93 5.68
CA ILE A 259 7.88 -0.45 5.68
C ILE A 259 9.38 -0.48 6.00
N HIS A 260 10.11 0.52 5.58
CA HIS A 260 11.56 0.66 5.78
C HIS A 260 11.84 2.08 6.23
N MET A 261 12.17 2.24 7.51
CA MET A 261 12.46 3.54 8.11
C MET A 261 13.92 3.60 8.53
N SER A 262 14.53 4.79 8.45
CA SER A 262 15.80 5.02 9.11
C SER A 262 15.67 4.86 10.64
N ASP A 263 16.78 4.63 11.32
CA ASP A 263 16.80 4.49 12.77
C ASP A 263 16.09 5.64 13.47
N VAL A 264 15.35 5.31 14.52
CA VAL A 264 14.75 6.31 15.40
C VAL A 264 15.86 6.85 16.33
N PRO A 265 16.18 8.14 16.28
CA PRO A 265 17.20 8.69 17.15
C PRO A 265 16.78 8.62 18.62
N SER A 266 17.73 8.61 19.53
CA SER A 266 17.45 8.74 20.95
C SER A 266 16.71 10.06 21.21
N PHE A 267 15.73 10.02 22.11
CA PHE A 267 14.97 11.20 22.50
C PHE A 267 14.72 11.21 24.02
N PRO A 268 14.52 12.39 24.63
CA PRO A 268 14.27 12.50 26.05
C PRO A 268 12.97 11.80 26.46
N TYR A 269 12.98 11.05 27.58
CA TYR A 269 11.80 10.34 28.10
C TYR A 269 10.59 11.25 28.32
N ARG A 270 10.77 12.55 28.59
CA ARG A 270 9.68 13.51 28.71
C ARG A 270 8.77 13.60 27.48
N LEU A 271 9.26 13.24 26.28
CA LEU A 271 8.44 13.19 25.07
C LEU A 271 7.51 11.98 25.06
N LEU A 272 7.87 10.88 25.71
CA LEU A 272 7.02 9.70 25.86
C LEU A 272 6.15 9.79 27.13
N TRP A 273 6.63 10.47 28.15
CA TRP A 273 5.91 10.68 29.41
C TRP A 273 4.52 11.28 29.16
N GLY A 274 3.55 10.93 30.01
CA GLY A 274 2.17 11.35 29.86
C GLY A 274 1.33 10.38 29.03
N GLU A 275 1.64 9.07 29.12
CA GLU A 275 0.91 7.97 28.48
C GLU A 275 0.93 8.02 26.93
N ARG A 276 1.91 8.72 26.36
CA ARG A 276 2.09 8.71 24.90
C ARG A 276 2.56 7.34 24.44
N CYS A 277 2.06 6.90 23.29
CA CYS A 277 2.37 5.61 22.70
C CYS A 277 3.04 5.77 21.33
N VAL A 278 4.12 5.02 21.08
CA VAL A 278 4.67 4.82 19.73
C VAL A 278 4.44 3.38 19.33
N ARG A 279 3.91 3.17 18.17
CA ARG A 279 3.69 1.83 17.62
C ARG A 279 3.89 1.80 16.11
N SER A 280 4.21 0.62 15.58
CA SER A 280 4.31 0.39 14.14
C SER A 280 3.08 -0.32 13.61
N VAL A 281 2.89 -0.22 12.30
CA VAL A 281 1.98 -1.06 11.56
C VAL A 281 2.79 -1.99 10.65
N ALA A 282 2.39 -3.25 10.59
CA ALA A 282 2.98 -4.23 9.70
C ALA A 282 1.90 -4.76 8.76
N ASN A 283 1.97 -4.35 7.49
CA ASN A 283 1.09 -4.85 6.45
C ASN A 283 -0.42 -4.59 6.73
N LEU A 284 -1.29 -5.46 6.25
CA LEU A 284 -2.75 -5.41 6.36
C LEU A 284 -3.31 -6.77 6.77
N THR A 285 -4.52 -6.79 7.31
CA THR A 285 -5.32 -8.01 7.45
C THR A 285 -6.43 -8.05 6.39
N ARG A 286 -7.00 -9.22 6.10
CA ARG A 286 -8.17 -9.35 5.22
C ARG A 286 -9.34 -8.48 5.69
N ARG A 287 -9.51 -8.37 7.00
CA ARG A 287 -10.52 -7.49 7.60
C ARG A 287 -10.26 -6.02 7.28
N ASP A 288 -9.02 -5.56 7.35
CA ASP A 288 -8.67 -4.18 6.97
C ASP A 288 -9.04 -3.91 5.51
N ALA A 289 -8.78 -4.89 4.62
CA ALA A 289 -9.13 -4.75 3.20
C ALA A 289 -10.64 -4.65 2.99
N GLN A 290 -11.43 -5.53 3.60
CA GLN A 290 -12.89 -5.52 3.49
C GLN A 290 -13.49 -4.21 4.02
N GLU A 291 -13.07 -3.77 5.21
CA GLU A 291 -13.56 -2.52 5.82
C GLU A 291 -13.16 -1.29 5.02
N PHE A 292 -11.90 -1.21 4.57
CA PHE A 292 -11.42 -0.06 3.79
C PHE A 292 -12.09 0.05 2.42
N LEU A 293 -12.21 -1.05 1.67
CA LEU A 293 -12.83 -1.00 0.35
C LEU A 293 -14.32 -0.65 0.42
N ALA A 294 -15.04 -1.12 1.46
CA ALA A 294 -16.41 -0.69 1.72
C ALA A 294 -16.48 0.81 2.06
N LEU A 295 -15.54 1.31 2.88
CA LEU A 295 -15.45 2.72 3.21
C LEU A 295 -15.10 3.58 1.98
N ALA A 296 -14.15 3.16 1.16
CA ALA A 296 -13.77 3.84 -0.07
C ALA A 296 -14.95 3.95 -1.05
N ALA A 297 -15.80 2.92 -1.12
CA ALA A 297 -17.02 2.96 -1.92
C ALA A 297 -17.96 4.09 -1.49
N SER A 298 -18.13 4.31 -0.19
CA SER A 298 -19.04 5.31 0.38
C SER A 298 -18.44 6.71 0.49
N ALA A 299 -17.16 6.83 0.85
CA ALA A 299 -16.47 8.10 1.10
C ALA A 299 -16.10 8.87 -0.20
N GLN A 300 -16.23 8.24 -1.36
CA GLN A 300 -15.94 8.87 -2.67
C GLN A 300 -14.53 9.48 -2.75
N LEU A 301 -13.52 8.72 -2.36
CA LEU A 301 -12.14 9.18 -2.36
C LEU A 301 -11.69 9.56 -3.77
N ALA A 302 -11.06 10.71 -3.93
CA ALA A 302 -10.36 11.09 -5.15
C ALA A 302 -8.99 10.39 -5.16
N VAL A 303 -8.77 9.52 -6.15
CA VAL A 303 -7.50 8.81 -6.33
C VAL A 303 -6.71 9.46 -7.44
N HIS A 304 -5.56 10.04 -7.09
CA HIS A 304 -4.65 10.63 -8.07
C HIS A 304 -3.65 9.57 -8.52
N ALA A 305 -3.68 9.20 -9.82
CA ALA A 305 -2.80 8.19 -10.38
C ALA A 305 -2.29 8.56 -11.77
N ARG A 306 -0.98 8.35 -11.98
CA ARG A 306 -0.32 8.51 -13.29
C ARG A 306 -0.18 7.15 -13.95
N ARG A 307 -0.64 7.03 -15.19
CA ARG A 307 -0.63 5.80 -15.99
C ARG A 307 0.69 5.60 -16.71
N TYR A 308 1.15 4.36 -16.76
CA TYR A 308 2.30 3.90 -17.53
C TYR A 308 1.97 2.58 -18.21
N PRO A 309 2.37 2.35 -19.46
CA PRO A 309 2.23 1.01 -20.06
C PRO A 309 3.14 -0.01 -19.34
N LEU A 310 2.79 -1.29 -19.35
CA LEU A 310 3.56 -2.36 -18.68
C LEU A 310 5.05 -2.30 -18.99
N ALA A 311 5.44 -2.13 -20.27
CA ALA A 311 6.84 -2.06 -20.70
C ALA A 311 7.60 -0.84 -20.12
N ALA A 312 6.90 0.17 -19.61
CA ALA A 312 7.49 1.36 -18.99
C ALA A 312 7.65 1.23 -17.46
N ALA A 313 7.57 0.02 -16.88
CA ALA A 313 7.69 -0.21 -15.44
C ALA A 313 8.99 0.39 -14.85
N ASN A 314 10.12 0.29 -15.54
CA ASN A 314 11.38 0.92 -15.09
C ASN A 314 11.31 2.44 -15.06
N THR A 315 10.58 3.06 -15.99
CA THR A 315 10.32 4.51 -16.00
C THR A 315 9.45 4.90 -14.80
N ALA A 316 8.37 4.16 -14.54
CA ALA A 316 7.51 4.38 -13.39
C ALA A 316 8.27 4.28 -12.06
N LEU A 317 9.13 3.26 -11.89
CA LEU A 317 10.01 3.11 -10.73
C LEU A 317 10.99 4.29 -10.59
N THR A 318 11.55 4.77 -11.70
CA THR A 318 12.47 5.91 -11.70
C THR A 318 11.76 7.20 -11.29
N ASP A 319 10.58 7.47 -11.83
CA ASP A 319 9.77 8.65 -11.50
C ASP A 319 9.32 8.63 -10.02
N LEU A 320 8.94 7.44 -9.53
CA LEU A 320 8.61 7.25 -8.11
C LEU A 320 9.82 7.53 -7.19
N ARG A 321 11.02 7.04 -7.59
CA ARG A 321 12.27 7.28 -6.84
C ARG A 321 12.60 8.77 -6.76
N ARG A 322 12.38 9.50 -7.84
CA ARG A 322 12.61 10.95 -7.93
C ARG A 322 11.56 11.78 -7.18
N GLY A 323 10.43 11.16 -6.79
CA GLY A 323 9.31 11.87 -6.17
C GLY A 323 8.60 12.83 -7.14
N SER A 324 8.61 12.52 -8.43
CA SER A 324 7.99 13.33 -9.49
C SER A 324 6.55 12.91 -9.81
N ILE A 325 5.89 12.22 -8.87
CA ILE A 325 4.52 11.71 -9.03
C ILE A 325 3.65 12.25 -7.90
N ASP A 326 2.63 13.00 -8.25
CA ASP A 326 1.58 13.38 -7.33
C ASP A 326 0.56 12.24 -7.25
N GLY A 327 0.35 11.68 -6.06
CA GLY A 327 -0.49 10.50 -5.84
C GLY A 327 0.25 9.18 -6.06
N ALA A 328 -0.20 8.35 -7.00
CA ALA A 328 0.30 7.00 -7.27
C ALA A 328 0.76 6.81 -8.72
N ALA A 329 1.66 5.85 -8.97
CA ALA A 329 1.97 5.36 -10.31
C ALA A 329 1.23 4.04 -10.54
N VAL A 330 0.71 3.83 -11.75
CA VAL A 330 -0.04 2.62 -12.10
C VAL A 330 0.34 2.14 -13.49
N LEU A 331 0.74 0.87 -13.60
CA LEU A 331 0.93 0.20 -14.89
C LEU A 331 -0.43 -0.20 -15.45
N THR A 332 -0.66 0.10 -16.73
CA THR A 332 -1.82 -0.37 -17.50
C THR A 332 -1.37 -1.52 -18.40
N ILE A 333 -2.16 -2.59 -18.41
CA ILE A 333 -1.86 -3.80 -19.16
C ILE A 333 -2.91 -3.92 -20.28
N GLU A 334 -2.48 -3.56 -21.50
CA GLU A 334 -3.25 -3.77 -22.73
C GLU A 334 -2.96 -5.16 -23.28
N ARG A 335 -3.98 -5.86 -23.77
CA ARG A 335 -3.92 -7.25 -24.31
C ARG A 335 -4.36 -7.27 -25.75
#